data_83cd826fb74588da957672d7ff666d4a
#
_entry.id   83cd826fb74588da957672d7ff666d4a
#
_cell.length_a   1.000
_cell.length_b   1.000
_cell.length_c   1.000
_cell.angle_alpha   90.00
_cell.angle_beta   90.00
_cell.angle_gamma   90.00
#
_symmetry.space_group_name_H-M   'P 1'
#
loop_
_entity.id
_entity.type
_entity.pdbx_description
1 polymer ?
#
loop_
_entity_poly.entity_id
_entity_poly.type
_entity_poly.pdbx_seq_one_letter_code
_entity_poly.pdbx_strand_id
1 'polypeptide(L)'
;MKRYEGKKVVIIGGTSGMGLATAKMLLDGGARVLVTGRSKEGLELAQKELGSDAIVVPSDARSLTDLDALAVRTKAEFDTLDLLFVNAGFSIRAPLETITEAIYDEMFNLNAKGPLFTVQKFAPLINRGGSVVLTTSIANVKGMAGNATYGAAKAALRSFARTLAAELIPSEIRVNAVTPGPIDTPIVEKAFPAEAAAQIREKMIGMVPMKRWGTSEEIARAVLFLAFDATFTTGAELPVDGGWSQL
;
A
#
# COMPACT_ATOMS: atom_id res chain seq x y z
N MET A 1 -11.51 19.40 17.73
CA MET A 1 -11.60 17.99 17.33
C MET A 1 -10.54 17.70 16.29
N LYS A 2 -9.76 16.65 16.49
CA LYS A 2 -8.73 16.24 15.50
C LYS A 2 -9.42 15.66 14.26
N ARG A 3 -8.79 15.79 13.08
CA ARG A 3 -9.40 15.47 11.77
C ARG A 3 -9.85 14.00 11.65
N TYR A 4 -9.13 13.08 12.26
CA TYR A 4 -9.40 11.63 12.19
C TYR A 4 -9.75 11.04 13.56
N GLU A 5 -10.20 11.88 14.50
CA GLU A 5 -10.53 11.45 15.85
C GLU A 5 -11.57 10.33 15.84
N GLY A 6 -11.26 9.23 16.55
CA GLY A 6 -12.11 8.06 16.63
C GLY A 6 -12.10 7.14 15.42
N LYS A 7 -11.43 7.51 14.31
CA LYS A 7 -11.28 6.62 13.14
C LYS A 7 -10.40 5.44 13.46
N LYS A 8 -10.79 4.26 12.99
CA LYS A 8 -10.11 2.98 13.19
C LYS A 8 -9.53 2.50 11.87
N VAL A 9 -8.23 2.32 11.83
CA VAL A 9 -7.47 2.09 10.59
C VAL A 9 -6.55 0.89 10.71
N VAL A 10 -6.54 0.04 9.68
CA VAL A 10 -5.54 -1.02 9.51
C VAL A 10 -4.69 -0.73 8.28
N ILE A 11 -3.37 -0.80 8.43
CA ILE A 11 -2.40 -0.61 7.36
C ILE A 11 -1.57 -1.88 7.18
N ILE A 12 -1.78 -2.58 6.10
CA ILE A 12 -0.96 -3.73 5.73
C ILE A 12 0.34 -3.24 5.08
N GLY A 13 1.48 -3.47 5.75
CA GLY A 13 2.76 -2.88 5.32
C GLY A 13 2.94 -1.44 5.78
N GLY A 14 2.72 -1.19 7.07
CA GLY A 14 2.80 0.12 7.72
C GLY A 14 4.11 0.39 8.47
N THR A 15 5.13 -0.47 8.38
CA THR A 15 6.37 -0.32 9.17
C THR A 15 7.46 0.52 8.50
N SER A 16 7.24 1.00 7.28
CA SER A 16 8.20 1.86 6.58
C SER A 16 7.53 2.66 5.44
N GLY A 17 8.24 3.65 4.91
CA GLY A 17 7.87 4.39 3.70
C GLY A 17 6.43 4.94 3.75
N MET A 18 5.68 4.73 2.67
CA MET A 18 4.34 5.29 2.47
C MET A 18 3.34 4.85 3.55
N GLY A 19 3.40 3.58 3.96
CA GLY A 19 2.52 3.06 5.01
C GLY A 19 2.80 3.69 6.38
N LEU A 20 4.08 3.85 6.73
CA LEU A 20 4.48 4.51 7.98
C LEU A 20 4.11 6.00 7.99
N ALA A 21 4.33 6.72 6.89
CA ALA A 21 3.93 8.11 6.75
C ALA A 21 2.40 8.26 6.89
N THR A 22 1.62 7.34 6.32
CA THR A 22 0.17 7.32 6.46
C THR A 22 -0.24 7.08 7.92
N ALA A 23 0.42 6.13 8.61
CA ALA A 23 0.16 5.85 10.01
C ALA A 23 0.41 7.07 10.90
N LYS A 24 1.55 7.77 10.71
CA LYS A 24 1.90 9.00 11.45
C LYS A 24 0.83 10.08 11.28
N MET A 25 0.43 10.38 10.04
CA MET A 25 -0.59 11.41 9.78
C MET A 25 -1.95 11.06 10.39
N LEU A 26 -2.31 9.79 10.42
CA LEU A 26 -3.54 9.32 11.05
C LEU A 26 -3.51 9.45 12.58
N LEU A 27 -2.42 9.04 13.22
CA LEU A 27 -2.21 9.17 14.67
C LEU A 27 -2.21 10.65 15.09
N ASP A 28 -1.50 11.51 14.38
CA ASP A 28 -1.50 12.96 14.60
C ASP A 28 -2.93 13.54 14.50
N GLY A 29 -3.72 12.98 13.58
CA GLY A 29 -5.13 13.33 13.39
C GLY A 29 -6.09 12.67 14.39
N GLY A 30 -5.61 11.87 15.36
CA GLY A 30 -6.40 11.27 16.42
C GLY A 30 -7.06 9.93 16.07
N ALA A 31 -6.64 9.27 15.00
CA ALA A 31 -7.10 7.93 14.67
C ALA A 31 -6.45 6.86 15.57
N ARG A 32 -7.12 5.73 15.71
CA ARG A 32 -6.54 4.48 16.23
C ARG A 32 -5.99 3.67 15.06
N VAL A 33 -4.72 3.34 15.09
CA VAL A 33 -4.03 2.73 13.95
C VAL A 33 -3.38 1.41 14.33
N LEU A 34 -3.65 0.37 13.54
CA LEU A 34 -2.94 -0.90 13.56
C LEU A 34 -2.12 -1.01 12.27
N VAL A 35 -0.82 -1.24 12.42
CA VAL A 35 0.10 -1.45 11.29
C VAL A 35 0.72 -2.83 11.32
N THR A 36 1.02 -3.38 10.14
CA THR A 36 1.68 -4.68 10.03
C THR A 36 3.00 -4.59 9.29
N GLY A 37 3.88 -5.54 9.60
CA GLY A 37 5.15 -5.76 8.92
C GLY A 37 5.68 -7.18 9.19
N ARG A 38 6.78 -7.56 8.53
CA ARG A 38 7.35 -8.92 8.63
C ARG A 38 8.61 -8.99 9.47
N SER A 39 9.51 -8.04 9.27
CA SER A 39 10.82 -8.09 9.93
C SER A 39 10.74 -7.57 11.36
N LYS A 40 11.38 -8.27 12.28
CA LYS A 40 11.47 -7.86 13.68
C LYS A 40 12.01 -6.44 13.82
N GLU A 41 13.11 -6.15 13.13
CA GLU A 41 13.73 -4.82 13.11
C GLU A 41 12.74 -3.73 12.63
N GLY A 42 12.03 -3.98 11.52
CA GLY A 42 11.04 -3.03 10.99
C GLY A 42 9.88 -2.78 11.96
N LEU A 43 9.43 -3.82 12.66
CA LEU A 43 8.38 -3.71 13.69
C LEU A 43 8.86 -2.88 14.89
N GLU A 44 10.07 -3.13 15.39
CA GLU A 44 10.67 -2.39 16.51
C GLU A 44 10.87 -0.90 16.15
N LEU A 45 11.40 -0.62 14.96
CA LEU A 45 11.57 0.75 14.47
C LEU A 45 10.21 1.46 14.32
N ALA A 46 9.21 0.80 13.73
CA ALA A 46 7.88 1.37 13.58
C ALA A 46 7.23 1.65 14.93
N GLN A 47 7.34 0.73 15.91
CA GLN A 47 6.83 0.95 17.26
C GLN A 47 7.49 2.16 17.93
N LYS A 48 8.81 2.31 17.75
CA LYS A 48 9.55 3.47 18.28
C LYS A 48 9.10 4.78 17.64
N GLU A 49 8.86 4.77 16.32
CA GLU A 49 8.49 5.98 15.56
C GLU A 49 7.02 6.38 15.74
N LEU A 50 6.12 5.40 15.90
CA LEU A 50 4.67 5.64 16.05
C LEU A 50 4.24 5.82 17.52
N GLY A 51 5.12 5.45 18.47
CA GLY A 51 4.81 5.53 19.91
C GLY A 51 3.86 4.44 20.39
N SER A 52 3.36 4.62 21.61
CA SER A 52 2.44 3.68 22.29
C SER A 52 1.02 3.69 21.73
N ASP A 53 0.64 4.72 20.97
CA ASP A 53 -0.72 4.89 20.45
C ASP A 53 -0.99 4.03 19.21
N ALA A 54 0.08 3.46 18.60
CA ALA A 54 -0.02 2.54 17.49
C ALA A 54 0.04 1.08 17.95
N ILE A 55 -0.77 0.24 17.31
CA ILE A 55 -0.71 -1.21 17.46
C ILE A 55 0.15 -1.75 16.32
N VAL A 56 1.34 -2.29 16.64
CA VAL A 56 2.27 -2.85 15.64
C VAL A 56 2.24 -4.37 15.74
N VAL A 57 1.86 -5.05 14.64
CA VAL A 57 1.61 -6.50 14.62
C VAL A 57 2.46 -7.19 13.55
N PRO A 58 3.17 -8.27 13.86
CA PRO A 58 3.81 -9.11 12.85
C PRO A 58 2.74 -9.81 11.99
N SER A 59 2.86 -9.70 10.67
CA SER A 59 1.99 -10.42 9.72
C SER A 59 2.64 -10.42 8.33
N ASP A 60 2.67 -11.58 7.69
CA ASP A 60 3.07 -11.70 6.29
C ASP A 60 1.84 -11.66 5.38
N ALA A 61 1.73 -10.62 4.57
CA ALA A 61 0.62 -10.47 3.63
C ALA A 61 0.53 -11.57 2.54
N ARG A 62 1.53 -12.45 2.43
CA ARG A 62 1.50 -13.64 1.55
C ARG A 62 0.87 -14.84 2.22
N SER A 63 0.80 -14.86 3.56
CA SER A 63 0.29 -15.97 4.36
C SER A 63 -1.20 -15.77 4.66
N LEU A 64 -2.04 -16.65 4.13
CA LEU A 64 -3.48 -16.60 4.41
C LEU A 64 -3.77 -16.86 5.89
N THR A 65 -2.98 -17.70 6.55
CA THR A 65 -3.09 -17.97 7.99
C THR A 65 -2.78 -16.72 8.82
N ASP A 66 -1.73 -15.96 8.44
CA ASP A 66 -1.39 -14.71 9.12
C ASP A 66 -2.51 -13.67 8.92
N LEU A 67 -3.09 -13.61 7.72
CA LEU A 67 -4.21 -12.72 7.43
C LEU A 67 -5.47 -13.09 8.22
N ASP A 68 -5.74 -14.39 8.43
CA ASP A 68 -6.84 -14.84 9.30
C ASP A 68 -6.62 -14.43 10.75
N ALA A 69 -5.43 -14.69 11.28
CA ALA A 69 -5.06 -14.29 12.63
C ALA A 69 -5.13 -12.77 12.83
N LEU A 70 -4.69 -12.02 11.82
CA LEU A 70 -4.75 -10.56 11.81
C LEU A 70 -6.20 -10.04 11.81
N ALA A 71 -7.09 -10.64 11.03
CA ALA A 71 -8.50 -10.26 11.02
C ALA A 71 -9.17 -10.50 12.39
N VAL A 72 -8.88 -11.65 13.02
CA VAL A 72 -9.34 -11.95 14.40
C VAL A 72 -8.80 -10.91 15.38
N ARG A 73 -7.50 -10.60 15.32
CA ARG A 73 -6.87 -9.59 16.17
C ARG A 73 -7.50 -8.22 15.95
N THR A 74 -7.72 -7.83 14.71
CA THR A 74 -8.34 -6.55 14.37
C THR A 74 -9.76 -6.44 14.92
N LYS A 75 -10.55 -7.52 14.83
CA LYS A 75 -11.89 -7.56 15.42
C LYS A 75 -11.86 -7.36 16.94
N ALA A 76 -10.92 -7.99 17.62
CA ALA A 76 -10.76 -7.85 19.07
C ALA A 76 -10.38 -6.42 19.49
N GLU A 77 -9.50 -5.74 18.72
CA GLU A 77 -9.01 -4.39 19.03
C GLU A 77 -10.00 -3.28 18.65
N PHE A 78 -10.69 -3.44 17.55
CA PHE A 78 -11.45 -2.37 16.91
C PHE A 78 -12.94 -2.66 16.76
N ASP A 79 -13.34 -3.94 16.76
CA ASP A 79 -14.66 -4.45 16.35
C ASP A 79 -14.96 -4.16 14.86
N THR A 80 -14.84 -2.90 14.43
CA THR A 80 -15.02 -2.47 13.03
C THR A 80 -13.96 -1.48 12.59
N LEU A 81 -13.85 -1.23 11.27
CA LEU A 81 -12.86 -0.36 10.63
C LEU A 81 -13.51 0.76 9.82
N ASP A 82 -12.84 1.91 9.74
CA ASP A 82 -13.17 2.99 8.79
C ASP A 82 -12.29 2.94 7.54
N LEU A 83 -11.04 2.45 7.65
CA LEU A 83 -10.10 2.34 6.55
C LEU A 83 -9.29 1.04 6.64
N LEU A 84 -9.24 0.31 5.54
CA LEU A 84 -8.23 -0.71 5.26
C LEU A 84 -7.27 -0.20 4.18
N PHE A 85 -6.02 0.08 4.53
CA PHE A 85 -4.98 0.46 3.57
C PHE A 85 -4.06 -0.72 3.28
N VAL A 86 -4.13 -1.28 2.06
CA VAL A 86 -3.33 -2.42 1.61
C VAL A 86 -2.14 -1.90 0.83
N ASN A 87 -1.01 -1.72 1.52
CA ASN A 87 0.19 -1.09 1.00
C ASN A 87 1.37 -2.05 0.81
N ALA A 88 1.39 -3.19 1.50
CA ALA A 88 2.49 -4.14 1.40
C ALA A 88 2.78 -4.54 -0.06
N GLY A 89 4.04 -4.43 -0.46
CA GLY A 89 4.48 -4.77 -1.80
C GLY A 89 5.98 -4.53 -1.97
N PHE A 90 6.59 -5.23 -2.93
CA PHE A 90 7.95 -4.96 -3.39
C PHE A 90 8.09 -5.42 -4.85
N SER A 91 9.20 -5.06 -5.48
CA SER A 91 9.51 -5.41 -6.86
C SER A 91 10.86 -6.13 -6.95
N ILE A 92 10.88 -7.27 -7.65
CA ILE A 92 12.10 -7.89 -8.16
C ILE A 92 12.21 -7.53 -9.63
N ARG A 93 13.34 -6.93 -10.01
CA ARG A 93 13.67 -6.70 -11.41
C ARG A 93 14.36 -7.93 -11.99
N ALA A 94 13.77 -8.52 -13.03
CA ALA A 94 14.32 -9.65 -13.74
C ALA A 94 14.12 -9.46 -15.25
N PRO A 95 15.19 -9.43 -16.07
CA PRO A 95 15.09 -9.55 -17.52
C PRO A 95 14.30 -10.81 -17.90
N LEU A 96 13.65 -10.81 -19.06
CA LEU A 96 12.76 -11.89 -19.51
C LEU A 96 13.41 -13.28 -19.38
N GLU A 97 14.66 -13.39 -19.80
CA GLU A 97 15.43 -14.65 -19.82
C GLU A 97 15.81 -15.17 -18.42
N THR A 98 15.69 -14.33 -17.39
CA THR A 98 16.04 -14.69 -15.99
C THR A 98 14.82 -14.84 -15.09
N ILE A 99 13.61 -14.66 -15.63
CA ILE A 99 12.38 -14.86 -14.86
C ILE A 99 12.24 -16.37 -14.55
N THR A 100 12.14 -16.67 -13.26
CA THR A 100 11.85 -18.02 -12.77
C THR A 100 10.42 -18.10 -12.25
N GLU A 101 9.88 -19.32 -12.12
CA GLU A 101 8.60 -19.57 -11.45
C GLU A 101 8.59 -18.98 -10.03
N ALA A 102 9.67 -19.14 -9.28
CA ALA A 102 9.80 -18.58 -7.94
C ALA A 102 9.69 -17.03 -7.91
N ILE A 103 10.29 -16.33 -8.88
CA ILE A 103 10.13 -14.88 -9.02
C ILE A 103 8.68 -14.53 -9.36
N TYR A 104 8.05 -15.27 -10.27
CA TYR A 104 6.65 -15.06 -10.62
C TYR A 104 5.75 -15.22 -9.40
N ASP A 105 5.88 -16.34 -8.69
CA ASP A 105 5.07 -16.64 -7.51
C ASP A 105 5.27 -15.62 -6.40
N GLU A 106 6.50 -15.21 -6.13
CA GLU A 106 6.79 -14.19 -5.12
C GLU A 106 6.13 -12.85 -5.46
N MET A 107 6.19 -12.43 -6.73
CA MET A 107 5.57 -11.19 -7.18
C MET A 107 4.05 -11.24 -7.10
N PHE A 108 3.43 -12.31 -7.57
CA PHE A 108 1.97 -12.46 -7.53
C PHE A 108 1.45 -12.73 -6.13
N ASN A 109 2.14 -13.52 -5.32
CA ASN A 109 1.72 -13.79 -3.95
C ASN A 109 1.62 -12.51 -3.11
N LEU A 110 2.62 -11.61 -3.19
CA LEU A 110 2.59 -10.40 -2.39
C LEU A 110 1.78 -9.27 -3.04
N ASN A 111 1.88 -9.08 -4.36
CA ASN A 111 1.34 -7.87 -5.01
C ASN A 111 -0.07 -8.06 -5.61
N ALA A 112 -0.60 -9.29 -5.66
CA ALA A 112 -1.94 -9.58 -6.19
C ALA A 112 -2.75 -10.47 -5.25
N LYS A 113 -2.30 -11.71 -4.99
CA LYS A 113 -3.02 -12.68 -4.15
C LYS A 113 -3.22 -12.16 -2.72
N GLY A 114 -2.15 -11.72 -2.06
CA GLY A 114 -2.21 -11.20 -0.70
C GLY A 114 -3.22 -10.06 -0.53
N PRO A 115 -3.15 -8.99 -1.35
CA PRO A 115 -4.15 -7.92 -1.35
C PRO A 115 -5.60 -8.38 -1.54
N LEU A 116 -5.86 -9.27 -2.49
CA LEU A 116 -7.20 -9.81 -2.73
C LEU A 116 -7.77 -10.50 -1.48
N PHE A 117 -7.01 -11.42 -0.91
CA PHE A 117 -7.44 -12.15 0.29
C PHE A 117 -7.46 -11.28 1.55
N THR A 118 -6.61 -10.26 1.61
CA THR A 118 -6.71 -9.24 2.67
C THR A 118 -8.08 -8.56 2.62
N VAL A 119 -8.48 -8.04 1.45
CA VAL A 119 -9.81 -7.39 1.33
C VAL A 119 -10.92 -8.38 1.65
N GLN A 120 -10.87 -9.62 1.15
CA GLN A 120 -11.87 -10.66 1.44
C GLN A 120 -12.07 -10.87 2.94
N LYS A 121 -10.97 -11.01 3.69
CA LYS A 121 -11.01 -11.28 5.13
C LYS A 121 -11.43 -10.08 5.97
N PHE A 122 -11.11 -8.87 5.51
CA PHE A 122 -11.37 -7.63 6.24
C PHE A 122 -12.67 -6.94 5.84
N ALA A 123 -13.24 -7.21 4.67
CA ALA A 123 -14.50 -6.59 4.22
C ALA A 123 -15.65 -6.69 5.24
N PRO A 124 -15.84 -7.86 5.95
CA PRO A 124 -16.88 -7.95 6.98
C PRO A 124 -16.64 -7.08 8.22
N LEU A 125 -15.44 -6.55 8.40
CA LEU A 125 -15.07 -5.66 9.51
C LEU A 125 -15.19 -4.18 9.16
N ILE A 126 -15.36 -3.84 7.87
CA ILE A 126 -15.39 -2.44 7.44
C ILE A 126 -16.78 -1.86 7.65
N ASN A 127 -16.85 -0.70 8.30
CA ASN A 127 -18.09 0.04 8.53
C ASN A 127 -18.78 0.40 7.19
N ARG A 128 -20.12 0.51 7.21
CA ARG A 128 -20.83 1.22 6.16
C ARG A 128 -20.30 2.65 6.03
N GLY A 129 -20.02 3.08 4.81
CA GLY A 129 -19.32 4.34 4.53
C GLY A 129 -17.80 4.27 4.65
N GLY A 130 -17.25 3.10 5.04
CA GLY A 130 -15.81 2.88 5.11
C GLY A 130 -15.12 2.76 3.76
N SER A 131 -13.81 2.58 3.77
CA SER A 131 -12.99 2.60 2.55
C SER A 131 -11.88 1.55 2.58
N VAL A 132 -11.58 1.01 1.40
CA VAL A 132 -10.36 0.26 1.08
C VAL A 132 -9.52 1.09 0.13
N VAL A 133 -8.23 1.25 0.42
CA VAL A 133 -7.27 1.84 -0.51
C VAL A 133 -6.17 0.82 -0.80
N LEU A 134 -5.91 0.57 -2.09
CA LEU A 134 -4.91 -0.39 -2.57
C LEU A 134 -3.72 0.37 -3.17
N THR A 135 -2.49 -0.05 -2.88
CA THR A 135 -1.29 0.52 -3.53
C THR A 135 -0.97 -0.25 -4.80
N THR A 136 -1.29 0.33 -5.95
CA THR A 136 -0.85 -0.16 -7.27
C THR A 136 0.55 0.36 -7.62
N SER A 137 0.84 0.67 -8.85
CA SER A 137 2.09 1.27 -9.34
C SER A 137 1.91 1.75 -10.76
N ILE A 138 2.65 2.77 -11.21
CA ILE A 138 2.73 3.14 -12.63
C ILE A 138 3.15 1.96 -13.52
N ALA A 139 3.79 0.93 -12.96
CA ALA A 139 4.15 -0.30 -13.69
C ALA A 139 2.91 -1.09 -14.18
N ASN A 140 1.70 -0.78 -13.69
CA ASN A 140 0.47 -1.41 -14.16
C ASN A 140 0.01 -0.91 -15.54
N VAL A 141 0.50 0.26 -15.98
CA VAL A 141 0.15 0.90 -17.25
C VAL A 141 1.37 1.16 -18.15
N LYS A 142 2.58 1.25 -17.57
CA LYS A 142 3.82 1.48 -18.33
C LYS A 142 4.62 0.20 -18.50
N GLY A 143 4.99 -0.12 -19.75
CA GLY A 143 5.98 -1.15 -20.02
C GLY A 143 7.37 -0.68 -19.58
N MET A 144 7.96 -1.40 -18.62
CA MET A 144 9.30 -1.14 -18.11
C MET A 144 10.11 -2.44 -18.16
N ALA A 145 11.25 -2.43 -18.88
CA ALA A 145 12.13 -3.59 -18.99
C ALA A 145 12.52 -4.12 -17.59
N GLY A 146 12.45 -5.43 -17.43
CA GLY A 146 12.73 -6.12 -16.17
C GLY A 146 11.59 -6.11 -15.16
N ASN A 147 10.43 -5.55 -15.46
CA ASN A 147 9.28 -5.48 -14.54
C ASN A 147 8.07 -6.32 -14.97
N ALA A 148 8.25 -7.33 -15.83
CA ALA A 148 7.14 -8.09 -16.39
C ALA A 148 6.21 -8.69 -15.32
N THR A 149 6.75 -9.41 -14.35
CA THR A 149 5.96 -10.06 -13.28
C THR A 149 5.36 -9.05 -12.30
N TYR A 150 6.13 -8.04 -11.90
CA TYR A 150 5.65 -6.99 -11.01
C TYR A 150 4.56 -6.14 -11.66
N GLY A 151 4.78 -5.68 -12.89
CA GLY A 151 3.80 -4.88 -13.63
C GLY A 151 2.49 -5.64 -13.84
N ALA A 152 2.57 -6.92 -14.22
CA ALA A 152 1.40 -7.78 -14.38
C ALA A 152 0.64 -7.96 -13.04
N ALA A 153 1.35 -8.19 -11.92
CA ALA A 153 0.72 -8.31 -10.61
C ALA A 153 0.02 -7.00 -10.17
N LYS A 154 0.63 -5.83 -10.44
CA LYS A 154 0.01 -4.53 -10.16
C LYS A 154 -1.16 -4.21 -11.10
N ALA A 155 -1.13 -4.67 -12.35
CA ALA A 155 -2.27 -4.58 -13.26
C ALA A 155 -3.44 -5.49 -12.82
N ALA A 156 -3.15 -6.70 -12.33
CA ALA A 156 -4.15 -7.56 -11.70
C ALA A 156 -4.78 -6.87 -10.47
N LEU A 157 -3.96 -6.25 -9.60
CA LEU A 157 -4.46 -5.53 -8.43
C LEU A 157 -5.35 -4.35 -8.83
N ARG A 158 -5.00 -3.61 -9.89
CA ARG A 158 -5.87 -2.55 -10.44
C ARG A 158 -7.22 -3.09 -10.91
N SER A 159 -7.21 -4.25 -11.58
CA SER A 159 -8.45 -4.93 -12.00
C SER A 159 -9.29 -5.33 -10.79
N PHE A 160 -8.67 -5.93 -9.76
CA PHE A 160 -9.35 -6.25 -8.50
C PHE A 160 -9.98 -5.03 -7.85
N ALA A 161 -9.30 -3.87 -7.82
CA ALA A 161 -9.86 -2.65 -7.23
C ALA A 161 -11.22 -2.29 -7.81
N ARG A 162 -11.43 -2.43 -9.13
CA ARG A 162 -12.71 -2.14 -9.80
C ARG A 162 -13.77 -3.19 -9.49
N THR A 163 -13.40 -4.47 -9.53
CA THR A 163 -14.35 -5.56 -9.24
C THR A 163 -14.78 -5.53 -7.78
N LEU A 164 -13.82 -5.38 -6.85
CA LEU A 164 -14.11 -5.27 -5.42
C LEU A 164 -14.95 -4.02 -5.10
N ALA A 165 -14.73 -2.91 -5.81
CA ALA A 165 -15.58 -1.73 -5.69
C ALA A 165 -17.04 -2.05 -6.04
N ALA A 166 -17.28 -2.75 -7.15
CA ALA A 166 -18.63 -3.15 -7.56
C ALA A 166 -19.27 -4.12 -6.56
N GLU A 167 -18.53 -5.10 -6.07
CA GLU A 167 -19.02 -6.12 -5.13
C GLU A 167 -19.33 -5.54 -3.74
N LEU A 168 -18.60 -4.49 -3.30
CA LEU A 168 -18.75 -3.91 -1.96
C LEU A 168 -19.68 -2.68 -1.92
N ILE A 169 -20.19 -2.19 -3.05
CA ILE A 169 -21.21 -1.12 -3.11
C ILE A 169 -22.43 -1.42 -2.25
N PRO A 170 -23.03 -2.64 -2.25
CA PRO A 170 -24.20 -2.93 -1.41
C PRO A 170 -23.92 -2.79 0.10
N SER A 171 -22.66 -2.92 0.50
CA SER A 171 -22.19 -2.69 1.87
C SER A 171 -21.80 -1.24 2.14
N GLU A 172 -21.95 -0.34 1.15
CA GLU A 172 -21.52 1.06 1.20
C GLU A 172 -20.03 1.23 1.47
N ILE A 173 -19.20 0.26 1.03
CA ILE A 173 -17.74 0.31 1.16
C ILE A 173 -17.16 0.76 -0.18
N ARG A 174 -16.31 1.80 -0.15
CA ARG A 174 -15.59 2.27 -1.34
C ARG A 174 -14.24 1.57 -1.46
N VAL A 175 -13.87 1.21 -2.68
CA VAL A 175 -12.56 0.63 -2.98
C VAL A 175 -11.88 1.47 -4.06
N ASN A 176 -10.72 2.02 -3.76
CA ASN A 176 -9.93 2.81 -4.69
C ASN A 176 -8.45 2.39 -4.66
N ALA A 177 -7.70 2.83 -5.64
CA ALA A 177 -6.27 2.60 -5.72
C ALA A 177 -5.48 3.92 -5.73
N VAL A 178 -4.37 3.98 -5.02
CA VAL A 178 -3.32 4.98 -5.22
C VAL A 178 -2.22 4.36 -6.08
N THR A 179 -1.70 5.12 -7.06
CA THR A 179 -0.71 4.66 -8.03
C THR A 179 0.56 5.49 -7.92
N PRO A 180 1.51 5.07 -7.08
CA PRO A 180 2.77 5.78 -6.94
C PRO A 180 3.64 5.70 -8.19
N GLY A 181 4.33 6.82 -8.47
CA GLY A 181 5.55 6.86 -9.26
C GLY A 181 6.78 6.55 -8.41
N PRO A 182 7.96 7.12 -8.74
CA PRO A 182 9.15 7.03 -7.92
C PRO A 182 8.95 7.82 -6.62
N ILE A 183 8.88 7.11 -5.51
CA ILE A 183 8.72 7.69 -4.17
C ILE A 183 9.99 7.46 -3.37
N ASP A 184 10.45 8.51 -2.72
CA ASP A 184 11.61 8.48 -1.84
C ASP A 184 11.32 7.60 -0.61
N THR A 185 11.83 6.38 -0.69
CA THR A 185 11.69 5.35 0.34
C THR A 185 13.03 4.61 0.46
N PRO A 186 13.34 4.00 1.59
CA PRO A 186 14.59 3.25 1.78
C PRO A 186 14.79 2.02 0.88
N ILE A 187 13.92 1.78 -0.09
CA ILE A 187 13.95 0.56 -0.92
C ILE A 187 15.19 0.56 -1.83
N VAL A 188 15.53 1.69 -2.44
CA VAL A 188 16.65 1.77 -3.39
C VAL A 188 17.98 1.58 -2.67
N GLU A 189 18.15 2.25 -1.52
CA GLU A 189 19.36 2.15 -0.69
C GLU A 189 19.54 0.77 -0.06
N LYS A 190 18.45 0.07 0.21
CA LYS A 190 18.50 -1.32 0.71
C LYS A 190 18.81 -2.34 -0.37
N ALA A 191 18.51 -2.03 -1.64
CA ALA A 191 18.66 -2.95 -2.75
C ALA A 191 20.00 -2.82 -3.48
N PHE A 192 20.70 -1.67 -3.39
CA PHE A 192 21.87 -1.35 -4.18
C PHE A 192 22.98 -0.69 -3.32
N PRO A 193 24.28 -0.87 -3.70
CA PRO A 193 25.37 -0.06 -3.15
C PRO A 193 25.13 1.44 -3.39
N ALA A 194 25.65 2.30 -2.52
CA ALA A 194 25.34 3.73 -2.50
C ALA A 194 25.55 4.45 -3.87
N GLU A 195 26.66 4.13 -4.56
CA GLU A 195 26.95 4.72 -5.88
C GLU A 195 25.92 4.30 -6.94
N ALA A 196 25.56 3.02 -6.99
CA ALA A 196 24.54 2.51 -7.91
C ALA A 196 23.15 3.07 -7.57
N ALA A 197 22.82 3.20 -6.28
CA ALA A 197 21.59 3.82 -5.82
C ALA A 197 21.48 5.27 -6.28
N ALA A 198 22.56 6.06 -6.19
CA ALA A 198 22.59 7.46 -6.65
C ALA A 198 22.36 7.57 -8.16
N GLN A 199 23.04 6.73 -8.96
CA GLN A 199 22.87 6.71 -10.43
C GLN A 199 21.43 6.31 -10.81
N ILE A 200 20.84 5.32 -10.14
CA ILE A 200 19.44 4.91 -10.35
C ILE A 200 18.51 6.07 -10.05
N ARG A 201 18.73 6.77 -8.93
CA ARG A 201 17.93 7.93 -8.53
C ARG A 201 17.98 9.05 -9.59
N GLU A 202 19.16 9.42 -10.02
CA GLU A 202 19.35 10.48 -11.03
C GLU A 202 18.67 10.11 -12.36
N LYS A 203 18.87 8.88 -12.83
CA LYS A 203 18.21 8.38 -14.03
C LYS A 203 16.69 8.44 -13.93
N MET A 204 16.13 8.04 -12.80
CA MET A 204 14.68 8.06 -12.58
C MET A 204 14.12 9.49 -12.53
N ILE A 205 14.81 10.43 -11.87
CA ILE A 205 14.44 11.86 -11.87
C ILE A 205 14.37 12.41 -13.30
N GLY A 206 15.31 12.03 -14.17
CA GLY A 206 15.32 12.43 -15.57
C GLY A 206 14.05 12.04 -16.33
N MET A 207 13.43 10.91 -15.96
CA MET A 207 12.21 10.37 -16.59
C MET A 207 10.91 10.93 -16.02
N VAL A 208 10.93 11.49 -14.81
CA VAL A 208 9.73 12.08 -14.17
C VAL A 208 9.52 13.50 -14.72
N PRO A 209 8.35 13.87 -15.26
CA PRO A 209 8.08 15.22 -15.75
C PRO A 209 8.33 16.31 -14.71
N MET A 210 7.94 16.12 -13.45
CA MET A 210 8.17 17.06 -12.34
C MET A 210 9.63 17.10 -11.85
N LYS A 211 10.56 16.33 -12.45
CA LYS A 211 12.01 16.35 -12.19
C LYS A 211 12.41 16.19 -10.72
N ARG A 212 11.64 15.41 -9.97
CA ARG A 212 11.93 15.03 -8.59
C ARG A 212 11.27 13.70 -8.23
N TRP A 213 11.72 13.13 -7.14
CA TRP A 213 10.99 12.05 -6.46
C TRP A 213 9.79 12.62 -5.70
N GLY A 214 8.72 11.84 -5.62
CA GLY A 214 7.65 12.09 -4.67
C GLY A 214 8.06 11.68 -3.26
N THR A 215 7.34 12.19 -2.26
CA THR A 215 7.57 11.80 -0.86
C THR A 215 6.52 10.81 -0.38
N SER A 216 6.83 10.09 0.69
CA SER A 216 5.89 9.19 1.36
C SER A 216 4.65 9.94 1.86
N GLU A 217 4.80 11.20 2.28
CA GLU A 217 3.72 12.07 2.74
C GLU A 217 2.78 12.51 1.60
N GLU A 218 3.28 12.67 0.39
CA GLU A 218 2.43 12.96 -0.79
C GLU A 218 1.51 11.77 -1.07
N ILE A 219 2.01 10.54 -0.96
CA ILE A 219 1.18 9.34 -1.07
C ILE A 219 0.20 9.25 0.10
N ALA A 220 0.66 9.51 1.34
CA ALA A 220 -0.21 9.46 2.51
C ALA A 220 -1.40 10.42 2.37
N ARG A 221 -1.19 11.66 1.91
CA ARG A 221 -2.27 12.62 1.64
C ARG A 221 -3.27 12.10 0.60
N ALA A 222 -2.79 11.47 -0.47
CA ALA A 222 -3.66 10.88 -1.50
C ALA A 222 -4.48 9.70 -0.94
N VAL A 223 -3.87 8.85 -0.11
CA VAL A 223 -4.56 7.76 0.60
C VAL A 223 -5.65 8.32 1.50
N LEU A 224 -5.35 9.33 2.31
CA LEU A 224 -6.32 9.94 3.23
C LEU A 224 -7.45 10.66 2.49
N PHE A 225 -7.17 11.30 1.35
CA PHE A 225 -8.18 11.86 0.47
C PHE A 225 -9.13 10.77 -0.05
N LEU A 226 -8.59 9.68 -0.62
CA LEU A 226 -9.41 8.56 -1.11
C LEU A 226 -10.20 7.89 0.02
N ALA A 227 -9.63 7.82 1.21
CA ALA A 227 -10.26 7.18 2.35
C ALA A 227 -11.42 7.98 2.93
N PHE A 228 -11.28 9.30 3.13
CA PHE A 228 -12.18 10.09 3.95
C PHE A 228 -12.87 11.26 3.24
N ASP A 229 -12.26 11.82 2.19
CA ASP A 229 -12.78 13.02 1.52
C ASP A 229 -13.48 12.68 0.18
N ALA A 230 -13.01 11.66 -0.55
CA ALA A 230 -13.53 11.27 -1.87
C ALA A 230 -14.81 10.42 -1.75
N THR A 231 -15.86 10.94 -1.12
CA THR A 231 -17.07 10.19 -0.75
C THR A 231 -17.92 9.73 -1.94
N PHE A 232 -17.76 10.35 -3.11
CA PHE A 232 -18.44 9.96 -4.37
C PHE A 232 -17.48 9.30 -5.36
N THR A 233 -16.40 8.63 -4.85
CA THR A 233 -15.37 8.00 -5.66
C THR A 233 -15.16 6.56 -5.22
N THR A 234 -15.40 5.60 -6.14
CA THR A 234 -15.10 4.17 -5.95
C THR A 234 -14.68 3.55 -7.28
N GLY A 235 -13.81 2.53 -7.25
CA GLY A 235 -13.23 1.89 -8.43
C GLY A 235 -12.20 2.74 -9.16
N ALA A 236 -11.84 3.90 -8.62
CA ALA A 236 -10.89 4.83 -9.22
C ALA A 236 -9.44 4.45 -8.91
N GLU A 237 -8.56 4.91 -9.79
CA GLU A 237 -7.11 4.88 -9.60
C GLU A 237 -6.57 6.31 -9.65
N LEU A 238 -5.87 6.72 -8.58
CA LEU A 238 -5.28 8.05 -8.44
C LEU A 238 -3.77 7.99 -8.63
N PRO A 239 -3.23 8.42 -9.79
CA PRO A 239 -1.78 8.53 -9.98
C PRO A 239 -1.18 9.64 -9.09
N VAL A 240 -0.09 9.30 -8.40
CA VAL A 240 0.75 10.24 -7.63
C VAL A 240 2.20 9.97 -8.05
N ASP A 241 2.55 10.44 -9.25
CA ASP A 241 3.71 9.99 -10.01
C ASP A 241 4.52 11.11 -10.69
N GLY A 242 4.21 12.36 -10.37
CA GLY A 242 4.85 13.51 -10.99
C GLY A 242 4.58 13.65 -12.48
N GLY A 243 3.46 13.11 -12.96
CA GLY A 243 3.02 13.13 -14.34
C GLY A 243 3.59 11.99 -15.21
N TRP A 244 4.36 11.07 -14.64
CA TRP A 244 5.10 10.07 -15.42
C TRP A 244 4.22 9.11 -16.22
N SER A 245 3.01 8.79 -15.77
CA SER A 245 2.11 7.92 -16.51
C SER A 245 1.19 8.66 -17.48
N GLN A 246 1.11 9.98 -17.42
CA GLN A 246 0.16 10.77 -18.19
C GLN A 246 0.77 11.69 -19.23
N LEU A 247 2.07 12.06 -19.09
CA LEU A 247 2.79 13.02 -19.95
C LEU A 247 3.94 12.37 -20.72
#